data_180bd05cbe608a90832ac0b0bdf9b23f
#
_entry.id   180bd05cbe608a90832ac0b0bdf9b23f
#
_cell.length_a   1.000
_cell.length_b   1.000
_cell.length_c   1.000
_cell.angle_alpha   90.00
_cell.angle_beta   90.00
_cell.angle_gamma   90.00
#
_symmetry.space_group_name_H-M   'P 1'
#
loop_
_entity.id
_entity.type
_entity.pdbx_description
1 polymer ?
#
loop_
_entity_poly.entity_id
_entity_poly.type
_entity_poly.pdbx_seq_one_letter_code
_entity_poly.pdbx_strand_id
1 'polypeptide(L)'
;GGGGGGAAAKALDEGGKRFRALPLSVLTEADLSSSTDSGLHRKTKPASLGDVDGFISHSWQDDGAVKYARLHEWAKTDGVRNDGAEHPLIWLDKACINQDAIEASLRGLPVFLSGCRSLVVLAGPTYTSRLWCVVELFVWHRVGGARERITVSHLASDTETQALFAKFRASSARCYKPRDRQHLLAVIESGFGDLKPFDKLVRGVFSHAA
;
A
#
# COMPACT_ATOMS: atom_id res chain seq x y z
N GLY A 1 -2.66 -13.06 -32.35
CA GLY A 1 -2.76 -12.46 -31.04
C GLY A 1 -2.06 -13.26 -29.95
N GLY A 2 -0.68 -13.34 -29.92
CA GLY A 2 0.05 -14.18 -28.96
C GLY A 2 1.15 -13.47 -28.17
N GLY A 3 1.14 -12.12 -28.10
CA GLY A 3 2.23 -11.36 -27.48
C GLY A 3 2.04 -10.93 -26.00
N GLY A 4 0.84 -11.01 -25.46
CA GLY A 4 0.55 -10.46 -24.12
C GLY A 4 0.97 -11.37 -22.94
N GLY A 5 0.92 -12.69 -23.12
CA GLY A 5 1.22 -13.64 -22.03
C GLY A 5 2.69 -13.67 -21.59
N GLY A 6 3.60 -13.52 -22.53
CA GLY A 6 5.04 -13.54 -22.23
C GLY A 6 5.53 -12.31 -21.48
N ALA A 7 5.00 -11.13 -21.77
CA ALA A 7 5.35 -9.88 -21.07
C ALA A 7 4.83 -9.87 -19.63
N ALA A 8 3.61 -10.35 -19.41
CA ALA A 8 3.03 -10.48 -18.07
C ALA A 8 3.78 -11.50 -17.21
N ALA A 9 4.10 -12.68 -17.76
CA ALA A 9 4.87 -13.69 -17.05
C ALA A 9 6.28 -13.20 -16.67
N LYS A 10 6.94 -12.46 -17.57
CA LYS A 10 8.25 -11.84 -17.29
C LYS A 10 8.16 -10.78 -16.20
N ALA A 11 7.12 -9.95 -16.22
CA ALA A 11 6.91 -8.93 -15.19
C ALA A 11 6.63 -9.57 -13.80
N LEU A 12 5.89 -10.67 -13.76
CA LEU A 12 5.64 -11.45 -12.55
C LEU A 12 6.95 -12.06 -12.00
N ASP A 13 7.77 -12.68 -12.86
CA ASP A 13 9.05 -13.26 -12.46
C ASP A 13 10.02 -12.19 -11.97
N GLU A 14 10.17 -11.09 -12.67
CA GLU A 14 11.03 -9.97 -12.24
C GLU A 14 10.53 -9.31 -10.96
N GLY A 15 9.21 -9.13 -10.81
CA GLY A 15 8.58 -8.62 -9.59
C GLY A 15 8.82 -9.54 -8.40
N GLY A 16 8.64 -10.86 -8.60
CA GLY A 16 8.88 -11.87 -7.57
C GLY A 16 10.33 -11.86 -7.08
N LYS A 17 11.30 -11.74 -7.98
CA LYS A 17 12.74 -11.64 -7.62
C LYS A 17 13.10 -10.40 -6.80
N ARG A 18 12.28 -9.35 -6.90
CA ARG A 18 12.44 -8.08 -6.16
C ARG A 18 11.56 -7.99 -4.92
N PHE A 19 10.70 -9.00 -4.71
CA PHE A 19 9.80 -8.99 -3.57
C PHE A 19 10.60 -9.22 -2.29
N ARG A 20 10.48 -8.27 -1.39
CA ARG A 20 11.20 -8.23 -0.12
C ARG A 20 10.24 -7.94 1.01
N ALA A 21 10.62 -8.31 2.21
CA ALA A 21 9.86 -8.01 3.41
C ALA A 21 10.77 -7.50 4.52
N LEU A 22 10.19 -6.75 5.43
CA LEU A 22 10.81 -6.22 6.63
C LEU A 22 10.12 -6.84 7.84
N PRO A 23 10.85 -7.45 8.79
CA PRO A 23 10.26 -7.79 10.08
C PRO A 23 9.81 -6.50 10.80
N LEU A 24 8.58 -6.47 11.29
CA LEU A 24 8.05 -5.28 11.97
C LEU A 24 8.90 -4.87 13.19
N SER A 25 9.53 -5.85 13.85
CA SER A 25 10.41 -5.62 15.01
C SER A 25 11.63 -4.74 14.75
N VAL A 26 12.04 -4.59 13.48
CA VAL A 26 13.20 -3.74 13.13
C VAL A 26 12.81 -2.33 12.68
N LEU A 27 11.50 -2.08 12.53
CA LEU A 27 10.97 -0.75 12.20
C LEU A 27 10.96 0.12 13.45
N THR A 28 11.34 1.37 13.31
CA THR A 28 11.28 2.37 14.38
C THR A 28 10.30 3.49 14.06
N GLU A 29 9.86 4.22 15.07
CA GLU A 29 9.01 5.40 14.89
C GLU A 29 9.65 6.43 13.96
N ALA A 30 10.96 6.66 14.11
CA ALA A 30 11.72 7.58 13.27
C ALA A 30 11.68 7.19 11.78
N ASP A 31 11.61 5.90 11.49
CA ASP A 31 11.49 5.41 10.11
C ASP A 31 10.17 5.78 9.45
N LEU A 32 9.10 5.93 10.22
CA LEU A 32 7.76 6.35 9.74
C LEU A 32 7.54 7.86 9.77
N SER A 33 8.41 8.61 10.45
CA SER A 33 8.30 10.07 10.59
C SER A 33 8.90 10.84 9.42
N SER A 34 9.71 10.20 8.57
CA SER A 34 10.38 10.82 7.44
C SER A 34 10.42 9.92 6.22
N SER A 35 10.26 10.50 5.03
CA SER A 35 10.46 9.80 3.75
C SER A 35 11.95 9.65 3.37
N THR A 36 12.86 10.25 4.13
CA THR A 36 14.32 10.16 3.88
C THR A 36 14.79 8.72 4.06
N ASP A 37 15.69 8.26 3.20
CA ASP A 37 16.27 6.92 3.32
C ASP A 37 16.99 6.79 4.67
N SER A 38 16.58 5.79 5.45
CA SER A 38 17.16 5.45 6.75
C SER A 38 17.97 4.14 6.70
N GLY A 39 18.26 3.64 5.51
CA GLY A 39 18.96 2.38 5.32
C GLY A 39 18.13 1.12 5.63
N LEU A 40 16.80 1.25 5.77
CA LEU A 40 15.89 0.13 6.02
C LEU A 40 15.98 -0.96 4.97
N HIS A 41 16.29 -0.60 3.72
CA HIS A 41 16.40 -1.58 2.64
C HIS A 41 17.39 -2.70 2.97
N ARG A 42 18.48 -2.39 3.65
CA ARG A 42 19.51 -3.39 4.08
C ARG A 42 18.97 -4.36 5.13
N LYS A 43 17.94 -3.99 5.87
CA LYS A 43 17.30 -4.83 6.90
C LYS A 43 16.20 -5.72 6.33
N THR A 44 15.81 -5.54 5.05
CA THR A 44 14.83 -6.39 4.39
C THR A 44 15.44 -7.71 3.95
N LYS A 45 14.60 -8.72 3.77
CA LYS A 45 14.97 -10.02 3.24
C LYS A 45 14.13 -10.34 2.00
N PRO A 46 14.66 -11.12 1.02
CA PRO A 46 13.82 -11.69 -0.02
C PRO A 46 12.68 -12.47 0.63
N ALA A 47 11.48 -12.37 0.04
CA ALA A 47 10.30 -13.06 0.53
C ALA A 47 9.58 -13.76 -0.63
N SER A 48 8.88 -14.84 -0.35
CA SER A 48 8.00 -15.49 -1.31
C SER A 48 6.62 -14.84 -1.30
N LEU A 49 5.90 -14.95 -2.41
CA LEU A 49 4.53 -14.47 -2.49
C LEU A 49 3.66 -15.25 -1.49
N GLY A 50 2.90 -14.53 -0.68
CA GLY A 50 2.07 -15.09 0.38
C GLY A 50 2.76 -15.20 1.75
N ASP A 51 4.05 -14.91 1.86
CA ASP A 51 4.78 -14.94 3.14
C ASP A 51 4.68 -13.62 3.91
N VAL A 52 4.31 -12.53 3.25
CA VAL A 52 4.23 -11.21 3.85
C VAL A 52 2.83 -10.98 4.41
N ASP A 53 2.75 -10.63 5.69
CA ASP A 53 1.49 -10.51 6.41
C ASP A 53 0.71 -9.26 6.02
N GLY A 54 1.39 -8.11 5.84
CA GLY A 54 0.74 -6.88 5.48
C GLY A 54 1.51 -6.01 4.50
N PHE A 55 0.80 -5.50 3.48
CA PHE A 55 1.25 -4.36 2.68
C PHE A 55 0.82 -3.08 3.39
N ILE A 56 1.77 -2.22 3.75
CA ILE A 56 1.49 -1.00 4.52
C ILE A 56 1.29 0.17 3.58
N SER A 57 0.03 0.59 3.46
CA SER A 57 -0.38 1.76 2.69
C SER A 57 -0.55 2.97 3.61
N HIS A 58 0.24 4.02 3.40
CA HIS A 58 0.24 5.19 4.28
C HIS A 58 0.66 6.47 3.57
N SER A 59 0.32 7.62 4.13
CA SER A 59 0.89 8.90 3.69
C SER A 59 2.12 9.26 4.53
N TRP A 60 3.19 9.66 3.85
CA TRP A 60 4.39 10.16 4.52
C TRP A 60 4.16 11.46 5.29
N GLN A 61 3.11 12.22 4.96
CA GLN A 61 2.78 13.49 5.59
C GLN A 61 2.02 13.33 6.92
N ASP A 62 1.48 12.14 7.19
CA ASP A 62 0.77 11.86 8.44
C ASP A 62 1.77 11.55 9.57
N ASP A 63 1.31 11.74 10.81
CA ASP A 63 2.12 11.61 12.03
C ASP A 63 2.78 10.23 12.15
N GLY A 64 4.11 10.22 12.28
CA GLY A 64 4.92 9.00 12.33
C GLY A 64 4.72 8.19 13.61
N ALA A 65 4.57 8.87 14.75
CA ALA A 65 4.37 8.21 16.07
C ALA A 65 3.01 7.51 16.09
N VAL A 66 1.97 8.19 15.58
CA VAL A 66 0.63 7.60 15.51
C VAL A 66 0.60 6.42 14.51
N LYS A 67 1.25 6.55 13.34
CA LYS A 67 1.40 5.43 12.39
C LYS A 67 2.08 4.22 13.06
N TYR A 68 3.17 4.46 13.77
CA TYR A 68 3.94 3.42 14.46
C TYR A 68 3.07 2.69 15.51
N ALA A 69 2.37 3.44 16.35
CA ALA A 69 1.49 2.88 17.37
C ALA A 69 0.38 2.01 16.74
N ARG A 70 -0.32 2.54 15.71
CA ARG A 70 -1.40 1.81 15.03
C ARG A 70 -0.92 0.56 14.32
N LEU A 71 0.28 0.59 13.72
CA LEU A 71 0.86 -0.58 13.08
C LEU A 71 1.20 -1.69 14.08
N HIS A 72 1.66 -1.32 15.28
CA HIS A 72 1.91 -2.27 16.35
C HIS A 72 0.62 -2.79 17.00
N GLU A 73 -0.47 -2.02 17.02
CA GLU A 73 -1.80 -2.50 17.42
C GLU A 73 -2.31 -3.54 16.42
N TRP A 74 -2.24 -3.25 15.11
CA TRP A 74 -2.59 -4.21 14.06
C TRP A 74 -1.80 -5.52 14.20
N ALA A 75 -0.51 -5.43 14.49
CA ALA A 75 0.34 -6.61 14.64
C ALA A 75 -0.10 -7.53 15.77
N LYS A 76 -0.73 -6.98 16.82
CA LYS A 76 -1.23 -7.76 17.98
C LYS A 76 -2.57 -8.44 17.69
N THR A 77 -3.38 -7.87 16.80
CA THR A 77 -4.75 -8.36 16.53
C THR A 77 -4.82 -9.19 15.24
N ASP A 78 -4.44 -8.59 14.13
CA ASP A 78 -4.65 -9.15 12.78
C ASP A 78 -3.36 -9.62 12.13
N GLY A 79 -2.20 -9.13 12.60
CA GLY A 79 -0.88 -9.44 12.04
C GLY A 79 -0.28 -10.76 12.52
N VAL A 80 -0.93 -11.46 13.46
CA VAL A 80 -0.40 -12.68 14.06
C VAL A 80 -0.62 -13.88 13.15
N ARG A 81 0.48 -14.46 12.69
CA ARG A 81 0.46 -15.77 12.05
C ARG A 81 0.34 -16.86 13.12
N ASN A 82 -0.56 -17.82 12.91
CA ASN A 82 -0.65 -19.01 13.77
C ASN A 82 0.53 -20.00 13.58
N ASP A 83 1.57 -19.60 12.85
CA ASP A 83 2.74 -20.44 12.53
C ASP A 83 3.94 -20.25 13.50
N GLY A 84 3.75 -19.50 14.59
CA GLY A 84 4.79 -19.26 15.60
C GLY A 84 5.81 -18.19 15.21
N ALA A 85 5.58 -17.41 14.17
CA ALA A 85 6.43 -16.28 13.83
C ALA A 85 6.30 -15.20 14.92
N GLU A 86 7.42 -14.84 15.52
CA GLU A 86 7.50 -13.92 16.67
C GLU A 86 7.07 -12.49 16.30
N HIS A 87 7.16 -12.11 15.00
CA HIS A 87 6.80 -10.78 14.51
C HIS A 87 6.29 -10.84 13.07
N PRO A 88 5.26 -10.04 12.71
CA PRO A 88 4.76 -9.95 11.34
C PRO A 88 5.84 -9.48 10.36
N LEU A 89 5.78 -10.03 9.15
CA LEU A 89 6.52 -9.53 8.00
C LEU A 89 5.66 -8.48 7.28
N ILE A 90 6.23 -7.33 7.03
CA ILE A 90 5.55 -6.23 6.34
C ILE A 90 6.24 -5.85 5.03
N TRP A 91 5.46 -5.38 4.08
CA TRP A 91 5.95 -4.66 2.92
C TRP A 91 5.71 -3.17 3.14
N LEU A 92 6.77 -2.40 3.14
CA LEU A 92 6.76 -0.94 3.29
C LEU A 92 7.61 -0.35 2.16
N ASP A 93 7.07 0.61 1.41
CA ASP A 93 7.72 1.19 0.22
C ASP A 93 9.17 1.65 0.49
N LYS A 94 9.38 2.43 1.54
CA LYS A 94 10.71 2.94 1.94
C LYS A 94 11.74 1.82 2.18
N ALA A 95 11.29 0.67 2.69
CA ALA A 95 12.16 -0.46 2.99
C ALA A 95 12.30 -1.41 1.81
N CYS A 96 11.19 -1.73 1.15
CA CYS A 96 11.11 -2.83 0.18
C CYS A 96 11.40 -2.39 -1.25
N ILE A 97 11.30 -1.08 -1.55
CA ILE A 97 11.68 -0.49 -2.84
C ILE A 97 13.15 -0.08 -2.80
N ASN A 98 13.89 -0.46 -3.85
CA ASN A 98 15.20 0.13 -4.08
C ASN A 98 15.01 1.59 -4.53
N GLN A 99 15.47 2.53 -3.71
CA GLN A 99 15.32 3.97 -3.95
C GLN A 99 16.09 4.45 -5.19
N ASP A 100 17.11 3.71 -5.63
CA ASP A 100 17.86 4.00 -6.86
C ASP A 100 17.11 3.53 -8.12
N ALA A 101 16.05 2.70 -7.98
CA ALA A 101 15.32 2.09 -9.09
C ALA A 101 13.78 2.16 -8.89
N ILE A 102 13.28 3.30 -8.44
CA ILE A 102 11.86 3.51 -8.06
C ILE A 102 10.90 3.12 -9.21
N GLU A 103 11.14 3.59 -10.44
CA GLU A 103 10.23 3.30 -11.58
C GLU A 103 10.10 1.81 -11.88
N ALA A 104 11.20 1.07 -11.77
CA ALA A 104 11.20 -0.37 -11.98
C ALA A 104 10.46 -1.11 -10.84
N SER A 105 10.55 -0.57 -9.61
CA SER A 105 9.85 -1.11 -8.45
C SER A 105 8.36 -0.83 -8.50
N LEU A 106 7.94 0.34 -8.98
CA LEU A 106 6.53 0.70 -9.13
C LEU A 106 5.79 -0.17 -10.15
N ARG A 107 6.48 -0.64 -11.21
CA ARG A 107 5.91 -1.63 -12.14
C ARG A 107 5.60 -2.96 -11.46
N GLY A 108 6.32 -3.28 -10.39
CA GLY A 108 6.09 -4.46 -9.55
C GLY A 108 4.94 -4.34 -8.55
N LEU A 109 4.32 -3.16 -8.40
CA LEU A 109 3.29 -2.91 -7.39
C LEU A 109 2.15 -3.96 -7.38
N PRO A 110 1.60 -4.41 -8.53
CA PRO A 110 0.62 -5.48 -8.55
C PRO A 110 1.13 -6.80 -7.96
N VAL A 111 2.40 -7.14 -8.21
CA VAL A 111 3.05 -8.34 -7.66
C VAL A 111 3.25 -8.20 -6.16
N PHE A 112 3.71 -7.03 -5.71
CA PHE A 112 3.96 -6.78 -4.30
C PHE A 112 2.67 -6.83 -3.48
N LEU A 113 1.59 -6.21 -3.99
CA LEU A 113 0.27 -6.27 -3.34
C LEU A 113 -0.29 -7.70 -3.33
N SER A 114 -0.25 -8.41 -4.46
CA SER A 114 -0.74 -9.81 -4.52
C SER A 114 0.09 -10.77 -3.67
N GLY A 115 1.35 -10.44 -3.41
CA GLY A 115 2.26 -11.21 -2.57
C GLY A 115 2.02 -11.04 -1.07
N CYS A 116 1.21 -10.06 -0.66
CA CYS A 116 0.87 -9.81 0.73
C CYS A 116 -0.50 -10.42 1.09
N ARG A 117 -0.65 -10.86 2.33
CA ARG A 117 -1.88 -11.47 2.85
C ARG A 117 -2.98 -10.46 3.08
N SER A 118 -2.61 -9.27 3.55
CA SER A 118 -3.54 -8.18 3.84
C SER A 118 -3.02 -6.84 3.33
N LEU A 119 -3.93 -5.90 3.13
CA LEU A 119 -3.64 -4.50 2.90
C LEU A 119 -3.95 -3.73 4.19
N VAL A 120 -2.92 -3.15 4.80
CA VAL A 120 -3.05 -2.35 6.02
C VAL A 120 -3.02 -0.87 5.65
N VAL A 121 -4.15 -0.21 5.80
CA VAL A 121 -4.32 1.20 5.48
C VAL A 121 -4.19 2.03 6.75
N LEU A 122 -3.12 2.80 6.87
CA LEU A 122 -2.96 3.78 7.93
C LEU A 122 -3.60 5.10 7.49
N ALA A 123 -4.89 5.24 7.81
CA ALA A 123 -5.77 6.27 7.29
C ALA A 123 -5.65 7.57 8.11
N GLY A 124 -4.71 8.43 7.73
CA GLY A 124 -4.54 9.76 8.33
C GLY A 124 -5.19 10.89 7.52
N PRO A 125 -5.11 12.12 8.02
CA PRO A 125 -5.72 13.30 7.40
C PRO A 125 -5.29 13.57 5.96
N THR A 126 -4.07 13.15 5.58
CA THR A 126 -3.53 13.40 4.24
C THR A 126 -3.64 12.21 3.31
N TYR A 127 -4.09 11.04 3.79
CA TYR A 127 -4.11 9.78 3.02
C TYR A 127 -4.85 9.92 1.68
N THR A 128 -6.08 10.43 1.70
CA THR A 128 -6.91 10.59 0.48
C THR A 128 -6.43 11.67 -0.47
N SER A 129 -5.60 12.60 0.02
CA SER A 129 -5.00 13.64 -0.81
C SER A 129 -3.80 13.14 -1.62
N ARG A 130 -3.27 11.96 -1.28
CA ARG A 130 -2.12 11.33 -1.94
C ARG A 130 -2.58 10.26 -2.92
N LEU A 131 -2.44 10.55 -4.22
CA LEU A 131 -2.93 9.64 -5.27
C LEU A 131 -2.27 8.25 -5.21
N TRP A 132 -0.99 8.17 -4.82
CA TRP A 132 -0.29 6.90 -4.64
C TRP A 132 -0.98 5.99 -3.63
N CYS A 133 -1.36 6.52 -2.46
CA CYS A 133 -2.03 5.73 -1.41
C CYS A 133 -3.35 5.13 -1.91
N VAL A 134 -4.14 5.91 -2.64
CA VAL A 134 -5.42 5.41 -3.16
C VAL A 134 -5.25 4.51 -4.40
N VAL A 135 -4.16 4.66 -5.16
CA VAL A 135 -3.81 3.72 -6.23
C VAL A 135 -3.47 2.33 -5.68
N GLU A 136 -2.87 2.23 -4.50
CA GLU A 136 -2.62 0.96 -3.83
C GLU A 136 -3.94 0.21 -3.54
N LEU A 137 -4.98 0.91 -3.09
CA LEU A 137 -6.34 0.36 -2.96
C LEU A 137 -6.90 -0.12 -4.31
N PHE A 138 -6.70 0.67 -5.38
CA PHE A 138 -7.12 0.29 -6.72
C PHE A 138 -6.42 -0.99 -7.18
N VAL A 139 -5.09 -1.04 -7.04
CA VAL A 139 -4.30 -2.20 -7.46
C VAL A 139 -4.68 -3.43 -6.65
N TRP A 140 -4.85 -3.31 -5.31
CA TRP A 140 -5.34 -4.39 -4.46
C TRP A 140 -6.63 -5.00 -5.00
N HIS A 141 -7.62 -4.16 -5.30
CA HIS A 141 -8.88 -4.61 -5.89
C HIS A 141 -8.68 -5.28 -7.26
N ARG A 142 -7.80 -4.72 -8.12
CA ARG A 142 -7.55 -5.24 -9.47
C ARG A 142 -6.80 -6.57 -9.49
N VAL A 143 -5.95 -6.84 -8.51
CA VAL A 143 -5.26 -8.14 -8.38
C VAL A 143 -6.10 -9.20 -7.65
N GLY A 144 -7.37 -8.92 -7.38
CA GLY A 144 -8.28 -9.86 -6.71
C GLY A 144 -8.13 -9.90 -5.20
N GLY A 145 -7.56 -8.86 -4.60
CA GLY A 145 -7.48 -8.73 -3.15
C GLY A 145 -8.87 -8.64 -2.52
N ALA A 146 -9.17 -9.52 -1.59
CA ALA A 146 -10.44 -9.55 -0.90
C ALA A 146 -10.59 -8.32 0.01
N ARG A 147 -11.82 -7.79 0.10
CA ARG A 147 -12.13 -6.63 0.93
C ARG A 147 -11.92 -6.93 2.42
N GLU A 148 -12.25 -8.12 2.85
CA GLU A 148 -12.13 -8.62 4.23
C GLU A 148 -10.67 -8.69 4.68
N ARG A 149 -9.74 -8.60 3.74
CA ARG A 149 -8.29 -8.54 4.01
C ARG A 149 -7.74 -7.11 3.96
N ILE A 150 -8.61 -6.10 3.96
CA ILE A 150 -8.22 -4.71 4.12
C ILE A 150 -8.48 -4.32 5.57
N THR A 151 -7.42 -4.07 6.32
CA THR A 151 -7.52 -3.50 7.68
C THR A 151 -7.31 -1.98 7.59
N VAL A 152 -8.26 -1.22 8.11
CA VAL A 152 -8.16 0.24 8.17
C VAL A 152 -7.88 0.67 9.61
N SER A 153 -6.70 1.25 9.82
CA SER A 153 -6.30 1.85 11.09
C SER A 153 -6.40 3.37 11.00
N HIS A 154 -7.29 3.95 11.77
CA HIS A 154 -7.54 5.40 11.77
C HIS A 154 -6.45 6.12 12.57
N LEU A 155 -5.79 7.11 11.96
CA LEU A 155 -4.78 7.95 12.63
C LEU A 155 -5.38 9.22 13.25
N ALA A 156 -6.64 9.52 12.92
CA ALA A 156 -7.48 10.56 13.52
C ALA A 156 -8.73 9.89 14.10
N SER A 157 -9.72 10.68 14.50
CA SER A 157 -11.01 10.11 14.91
C SER A 157 -11.70 9.42 13.72
N ASP A 158 -12.48 8.39 14.02
CA ASP A 158 -13.23 7.64 12.99
C ASP A 158 -14.14 8.57 12.17
N THR A 159 -14.80 9.51 12.83
CA THR A 159 -15.68 10.49 12.18
C THR A 159 -14.94 11.38 11.19
N GLU A 160 -13.75 11.89 11.54
CA GLU A 160 -12.93 12.71 10.64
C GLU A 160 -12.44 11.90 9.46
N THR A 161 -11.96 10.69 9.72
CA THR A 161 -11.48 9.79 8.66
C THR A 161 -12.61 9.42 7.70
N GLN A 162 -13.78 9.03 8.21
CA GLN A 162 -14.95 8.73 7.38
C GLN A 162 -15.39 9.95 6.53
N ALA A 163 -15.35 11.15 7.10
CA ALA A 163 -15.67 12.37 6.38
C ALA A 163 -14.68 12.68 5.23
N LEU A 164 -13.39 12.38 5.44
CA LEU A 164 -12.37 12.53 4.39
C LEU A 164 -12.61 11.55 3.23
N PHE A 165 -12.89 10.31 3.54
CA PHE A 165 -13.15 9.30 2.51
C PHE A 165 -14.48 9.52 1.79
N ALA A 166 -15.53 9.93 2.49
CA ALA A 166 -16.83 10.23 1.88
C ALA A 166 -16.75 11.32 0.81
N LYS A 167 -15.81 12.26 0.96
CA LYS A 167 -15.57 13.39 0.03
C LYS A 167 -14.51 13.07 -1.02
N PHE A 168 -13.92 11.89 -1.01
CA PHE A 168 -12.82 11.55 -1.92
C PHE A 168 -13.20 11.73 -3.39
N ARG A 169 -12.28 12.34 -4.13
CA ARG A 169 -12.29 12.45 -5.60
C ARG A 169 -10.87 12.27 -6.12
N ALA A 170 -10.65 11.31 -7.00
CA ALA A 170 -9.35 11.05 -7.61
C ALA A 170 -8.79 12.28 -8.34
N SER A 171 -9.68 13.06 -8.97
CA SER A 171 -9.32 14.32 -9.64
C SER A 171 -8.72 15.37 -8.72
N SER A 172 -8.96 15.31 -7.40
CA SER A 172 -8.43 16.23 -6.40
C SER A 172 -7.14 15.71 -5.75
N ALA A 173 -6.85 14.42 -5.86
CA ALA A 173 -5.66 13.81 -5.28
C ALA A 173 -4.39 14.23 -6.04
N ARG A 174 -3.27 14.28 -5.32
CA ARG A 174 -1.99 14.83 -5.80
C ARG A 174 -0.87 13.80 -5.72
N CYS A 175 0.14 13.98 -6.57
CA CYS A 175 1.44 13.33 -6.49
C CYS A 175 2.52 14.40 -6.25
N TYR A 176 3.66 13.97 -5.74
CA TYR A 176 4.83 14.85 -5.63
C TYR A 176 5.25 15.36 -7.02
N LYS A 177 5.31 14.45 -8.01
CA LYS A 177 5.60 14.81 -9.41
C LYS A 177 4.29 14.91 -10.21
N PRO A 178 4.02 16.05 -10.90
CA PRO A 178 2.82 16.21 -11.72
C PRO A 178 2.66 15.15 -12.82
N ARG A 179 3.78 14.69 -13.41
CA ARG A 179 3.80 13.65 -14.44
C ARG A 179 3.25 12.32 -13.92
N ASP A 180 3.62 11.94 -12.70
CA ASP A 180 3.12 10.70 -12.08
C ASP A 180 1.61 10.77 -11.89
N ARG A 181 1.10 11.95 -11.49
CA ARG A 181 -0.35 12.15 -11.33
C ARG A 181 -1.11 11.90 -12.63
N GLN A 182 -0.65 12.46 -13.75
CA GLN A 182 -1.30 12.27 -15.06
C GLN A 182 -1.29 10.80 -15.46
N HIS A 183 -0.15 10.13 -15.29
CA HIS A 183 0.00 8.72 -15.60
C HIS A 183 -0.93 7.84 -14.75
N LEU A 184 -0.98 8.06 -13.44
CA LEU A 184 -1.83 7.27 -12.54
C LEU A 184 -3.31 7.48 -12.79
N LEU A 185 -3.76 8.71 -13.05
CA LEU A 185 -5.15 8.99 -13.42
C LEU A 185 -5.52 8.27 -14.73
N ALA A 186 -4.64 8.31 -15.74
CA ALA A 186 -4.86 7.58 -17.00
C ALA A 186 -4.94 6.06 -16.80
N VAL A 187 -4.12 5.50 -15.90
CA VAL A 187 -4.20 4.07 -15.54
C VAL A 187 -5.54 3.73 -14.88
N ILE A 188 -6.01 4.57 -13.96
CA ILE A 188 -7.32 4.39 -13.31
C ILE A 188 -8.45 4.47 -14.34
N GLU A 189 -8.44 5.48 -15.20
CA GLU A 189 -9.43 5.66 -16.27
C GLU A 189 -9.42 4.47 -17.23
N SER A 190 -8.25 3.98 -17.62
CA SER A 190 -8.12 2.78 -18.45
C SER A 190 -8.75 1.54 -17.81
N GLY A 191 -8.67 1.42 -16.48
CA GLY A 191 -9.21 0.29 -15.73
C GLY A 191 -10.71 0.34 -15.46
N PHE A 192 -11.29 1.53 -15.37
CA PHE A 192 -12.70 1.76 -15.01
C PHE A 192 -13.53 2.47 -16.09
N GLY A 193 -12.91 2.97 -17.17
CA GLY A 193 -13.57 3.80 -18.18
C GLY A 193 -13.77 5.27 -17.75
N ASP A 194 -13.80 5.56 -16.45
CA ASP A 194 -13.96 6.91 -15.86
C ASP A 194 -13.40 6.88 -14.42
N LEU A 195 -13.15 8.04 -13.84
CA LEU A 195 -12.74 8.18 -12.44
C LEU A 195 -13.88 7.94 -11.42
N LYS A 196 -15.14 8.16 -11.80
CA LYS A 196 -16.29 8.03 -10.89
C LYS A 196 -16.46 6.63 -10.27
N PRO A 197 -16.33 5.52 -11.00
CA PRO A 197 -16.38 4.18 -10.40
C PRO A 197 -15.26 3.95 -9.38
N PHE A 198 -14.07 4.48 -9.65
CA PHE A 198 -12.96 4.43 -8.70
C PHE A 198 -13.24 5.26 -7.45
N ASP A 199 -13.75 6.49 -7.59
CA ASP A 199 -14.17 7.32 -6.46
C ASP A 199 -15.17 6.57 -5.58
N LYS A 200 -16.16 5.89 -6.18
CA LYS A 200 -17.16 5.08 -5.47
C LYS A 200 -16.51 3.90 -4.73
N LEU A 201 -15.56 3.22 -5.36
CA LEU A 201 -14.83 2.11 -4.75
C LEU A 201 -14.08 2.59 -3.50
N VAL A 202 -13.29 3.66 -3.61
CA VAL A 202 -12.52 4.21 -2.48
C VAL A 202 -13.43 4.64 -1.34
N ARG A 203 -14.52 5.36 -1.64
CA ARG A 203 -15.52 5.72 -0.61
C ARG A 203 -16.14 4.49 0.05
N GLY A 204 -16.41 3.44 -0.73
CA GLY A 204 -17.01 2.21 -0.25
C GLY A 204 -16.11 1.38 0.69
N VAL A 205 -14.79 1.43 0.54
CA VAL A 205 -13.86 0.72 1.43
C VAL A 205 -14.06 1.17 2.88
N PHE A 206 -14.35 2.43 3.10
CA PHE A 206 -14.42 3.05 4.42
C PHE A 206 -15.84 3.24 4.98
N SER A 207 -16.86 3.05 4.16
CA SER A 207 -18.26 3.21 4.61
C SER A 207 -18.80 2.04 5.44
N HIS A 208 -18.04 0.95 5.59
CA HIS A 208 -18.46 -0.27 6.28
C HIS A 208 -17.44 -0.71 7.35
N ALA A 209 -16.50 0.16 7.71
CA ALA A 209 -15.58 -0.05 8.83
C ALA A 209 -16.20 0.53 10.12
N ALA A 210 -17.47 0.23 10.36
CA ALA A 210 -18.21 0.57 11.57
C ALA A 210 -18.78 -0.72 12.17
#